data_7d304a99fc31bf9841f5fd842c434f31
#
_entry.id   7d304a99fc31bf9841f5fd842c434f31
#
_cell.length_a   1.000
_cell.length_b   1.000
_cell.length_c   1.000
_cell.angle_alpha   90.00
_cell.angle_beta   90.00
_cell.angle_gamma   90.00
#
_symmetry.space_group_name_H-M   'P 1'
#
loop_
_entity.id
_entity.type
_entity.pdbx_description
1 polymer ?
#
loop_
_entity_poly.entity_id
_entity_poly.type
_entity_poly.pdbx_seq_one_letter_code
_entity_poly.pdbx_strand_id
1 'polypeptide(L)'
;MPRASAAQTTSQARRRTGPAPCRLASPSVTDVAPLATLLDLRPLGDDAFTAPTHGPDAGVERVYGGHVAAQALLAATRTVPADRSAHSVHLAFVRSGRPGLPVRLDVTRDRDGRSFATRRVTVRQEDAVIMEMMASFHVEEPGDDWTATPILDVPGPEETPGRSFLHELPTLGVFDWRVTGETVPGEMDATYPHWVRTVEALPDDPAVHRAVVCGMTDIAAVRGTMRPGFERGEGGFTGASLDHAVWFHRPARADEWMLFTMDSMSNHAARGFGIGRAWSADGRHIASWAQESLIRHHGGAE
;
A
#
# COMPACT_ATOMS: atom_id res chain seq x y z
N MET A 1 -78.29 -30.40 -15.34
CA MET A 1 -77.50 -30.34 -16.56
C MET A 1 -77.84 -29.06 -17.27
N PRO A 2 -76.96 -28.11 -17.57
CA PRO A 2 -75.83 -28.30 -18.48
C PRO A 2 -74.49 -27.70 -17.92
N ARG A 3 -73.40 -28.03 -18.59
CA ARG A 3 -72.01 -27.71 -18.30
C ARG A 3 -71.68 -26.24 -18.69
N ALA A 4 -70.93 -25.51 -17.84
CA ALA A 4 -70.26 -24.25 -18.18
C ALA A 4 -68.78 -24.51 -18.49
N SER A 5 -68.35 -24.06 -19.69
CA SER A 5 -67.00 -24.07 -20.24
C SER A 5 -66.14 -23.02 -19.57
N ALA A 6 -64.97 -23.40 -19.08
CA ALA A 6 -63.97 -22.48 -18.55
C ALA A 6 -63.07 -21.99 -19.70
N ALA A 7 -63.02 -20.69 -19.95
CA ALA A 7 -62.10 -20.05 -20.85
C ALA A 7 -60.75 -19.83 -20.16
N GLN A 8 -59.71 -20.38 -20.71
CA GLN A 8 -58.31 -20.16 -20.26
C GLN A 8 -57.82 -18.83 -20.88
N THR A 9 -57.51 -17.86 -20.00
CA THR A 9 -56.86 -16.61 -20.36
C THR A 9 -55.37 -16.78 -20.17
N THR A 10 -54.61 -16.91 -21.25
CA THR A 10 -53.14 -16.92 -21.25
C THR A 10 -52.61 -15.49 -21.10
N SER A 11 -52.08 -15.15 -19.92
CA SER A 11 -51.34 -13.90 -19.68
C SER A 11 -49.88 -14.08 -20.14
N GLN A 12 -49.54 -13.42 -21.27
CA GLN A 12 -48.14 -13.27 -21.69
C GLN A 12 -47.46 -12.21 -20.83
N ALA A 13 -46.61 -12.67 -19.91
CA ALA A 13 -45.69 -11.84 -19.13
C ALA A 13 -44.59 -11.30 -20.08
N ARG A 14 -44.65 -10.02 -20.40
CA ARG A 14 -43.56 -9.28 -21.08
C ARG A 14 -42.37 -9.21 -20.14
N ARG A 15 -41.28 -9.93 -20.45
CA ARG A 15 -39.97 -9.75 -19.82
C ARG A 15 -39.46 -8.35 -20.16
N ARG A 16 -39.38 -7.49 -19.15
CA ARG A 16 -38.63 -6.24 -19.22
C ARG A 16 -37.13 -6.59 -19.16
N THR A 17 -36.44 -6.43 -20.28
CA THR A 17 -34.98 -6.40 -20.34
C THR A 17 -34.53 -5.07 -19.75
N GLY A 18 -34.03 -5.10 -18.53
CA GLY A 18 -33.30 -3.97 -17.93
C GLY A 18 -32.00 -3.70 -18.72
N PRO A 19 -31.49 -2.46 -18.71
CA PRO A 19 -30.21 -2.16 -19.35
C PRO A 19 -29.10 -3.04 -18.75
N ALA A 20 -28.26 -3.59 -19.63
CA ALA A 20 -27.09 -4.35 -19.25
C ALA A 20 -26.18 -3.49 -18.36
N PRO A 21 -25.56 -4.07 -17.30
CA PRO A 21 -24.60 -3.32 -16.50
C PRO A 21 -23.46 -2.83 -17.40
N CYS A 22 -23.20 -1.53 -17.34
CA CYS A 22 -22.07 -0.90 -18.01
C CYS A 22 -20.79 -1.53 -17.41
N ARG A 23 -20.17 -2.45 -18.13
CA ARG A 23 -18.83 -2.92 -17.83
C ARG A 23 -17.90 -1.77 -18.19
N LEU A 24 -17.43 -1.04 -17.18
CA LEU A 24 -16.24 -0.23 -17.34
C LEU A 24 -15.12 -1.21 -17.76
N ALA A 25 -14.53 -0.99 -18.92
CA ALA A 25 -13.37 -1.73 -19.36
C ALA A 25 -12.28 -1.51 -18.30
N SER A 26 -11.78 -2.59 -17.71
CA SER A 26 -10.60 -2.52 -16.83
C SER A 26 -9.48 -1.90 -17.66
N PRO A 27 -8.78 -0.85 -17.15
CA PRO A 27 -7.63 -0.30 -17.84
C PRO A 27 -6.62 -1.44 -18.05
N SER A 28 -6.01 -1.48 -19.24
CA SER A 28 -4.96 -2.45 -19.51
C SER A 28 -3.77 -2.15 -18.58
N VAL A 29 -3.09 -3.18 -18.10
CA VAL A 29 -1.89 -3.08 -17.23
C VAL A 29 -0.77 -2.23 -17.87
N THR A 30 -0.90 -1.91 -19.17
CA THR A 30 0.06 -1.12 -19.96
C THR A 30 0.07 0.38 -19.64
N ASP A 31 -0.90 0.91 -18.88
CA ASP A 31 -1.01 2.36 -18.61
C ASP A 31 -0.42 2.78 -17.25
N VAL A 32 0.13 1.83 -16.50
CA VAL A 32 0.79 2.11 -15.20
C VAL A 32 2.22 2.55 -15.45
N ALA A 33 2.61 3.72 -14.92
CA ALA A 33 3.98 4.18 -14.99
C ALA A 33 4.92 3.16 -14.32
N PRO A 34 6.04 2.78 -14.96
CA PRO A 34 7.04 1.91 -14.36
C PRO A 34 7.52 2.45 -13.02
N LEU A 35 7.86 1.58 -12.07
CA LEU A 35 8.32 1.98 -10.74
C LEU A 35 9.58 2.85 -10.83
N ALA A 36 10.48 2.55 -11.78
CA ALA A 36 11.66 3.36 -12.07
C ALA A 36 11.30 4.81 -12.43
N THR A 37 10.21 5.03 -13.18
CA THR A 37 9.71 6.38 -13.50
C THR A 37 9.17 7.07 -12.26
N LEU A 38 8.40 6.38 -11.42
CA LEU A 38 7.83 6.95 -10.20
C LEU A 38 8.91 7.33 -9.18
N LEU A 39 10.04 6.64 -9.20
CA LEU A 39 11.19 6.91 -8.32
C LEU A 39 12.25 7.84 -8.97
N ASP A 40 11.97 8.41 -10.16
CA ASP A 40 12.84 9.40 -10.79
C ASP A 40 12.76 10.76 -10.07
N LEU A 41 13.52 10.90 -8.99
CA LEU A 41 13.63 12.15 -8.25
C LEU A 41 14.59 13.09 -8.95
N ARG A 42 14.09 14.26 -9.36
CA ARG A 42 14.89 15.32 -9.99
C ARG A 42 15.24 16.38 -8.95
N PRO A 43 16.51 16.73 -8.78
CA PRO A 43 16.93 17.75 -7.84
C PRO A 43 16.42 19.15 -8.28
N LEU A 44 15.98 19.93 -7.31
CA LEU A 44 15.60 21.35 -7.48
C LEU A 44 16.62 22.30 -6.82
N GLY A 45 17.66 21.77 -6.17
CA GLY A 45 18.60 22.50 -5.33
C GLY A 45 18.20 22.50 -3.85
N ASP A 46 19.13 22.89 -2.97
CA ASP A 46 18.90 23.08 -1.52
C ASP A 46 18.17 21.93 -0.81
N ASP A 47 18.60 20.68 -1.07
CA ASP A 47 17.96 19.46 -0.56
C ASP A 47 16.46 19.33 -0.94
N ALA A 48 16.04 19.96 -2.03
CA ALA A 48 14.70 19.84 -2.59
C ALA A 48 14.71 19.00 -3.85
N PHE A 49 13.64 18.22 -4.03
CA PHE A 49 13.46 17.32 -5.18
C PHE A 49 12.03 17.45 -5.72
N THR A 50 11.83 17.00 -6.96
CA THR A 50 10.50 16.75 -7.52
C THR A 50 10.43 15.34 -8.08
N ALA A 51 9.27 14.73 -7.99
CA ALA A 51 9.01 13.40 -8.53
C ALA A 51 7.62 13.35 -9.19
N PRO A 52 7.44 12.53 -10.24
CA PRO A 52 6.15 12.34 -10.87
C PRO A 52 5.20 11.54 -9.97
N THR A 53 3.91 11.62 -10.27
CA THR A 53 2.89 10.69 -9.78
C THR A 53 2.31 9.92 -10.97
N HIS A 54 1.46 8.93 -10.71
CA HIS A 54 0.69 8.31 -11.80
C HIS A 54 -0.08 9.37 -12.58
N GLY A 55 -0.23 9.14 -13.89
CA GLY A 55 -1.02 10.02 -14.74
C GLY A 55 -2.50 10.07 -14.34
N PRO A 56 -3.25 11.11 -14.76
CA PRO A 56 -4.67 11.25 -14.44
C PRO A 56 -5.50 10.11 -15.04
N ASP A 57 -5.01 9.48 -16.09
CA ASP A 57 -5.69 8.37 -16.80
C ASP A 57 -5.44 7.00 -16.13
N ALA A 58 -4.69 6.95 -15.03
CA ALA A 58 -4.44 5.71 -14.28
C ALA A 58 -5.68 5.12 -13.57
N GLY A 59 -6.85 5.73 -13.75
CA GLY A 59 -8.12 5.23 -13.20
C GLY A 59 -8.21 5.30 -11.66
N VAL A 60 -7.39 6.16 -11.03
CA VAL A 60 -7.37 6.34 -9.59
C VAL A 60 -7.68 7.79 -9.22
N GLU A 61 -8.49 7.96 -8.18
CA GLU A 61 -8.87 9.29 -7.68
C GLU A 61 -7.78 9.94 -6.81
N ARG A 62 -6.84 9.16 -6.30
CA ARG A 62 -5.83 9.59 -5.32
C ARG A 62 -4.48 8.96 -5.63
N VAL A 63 -3.42 9.70 -5.37
CA VAL A 63 -2.07 9.14 -5.40
C VAL A 63 -1.94 8.07 -4.32
N TYR A 64 -1.32 6.95 -4.66
CA TYR A 64 -1.01 5.91 -3.70
C TYR A 64 0.02 6.42 -2.67
N GLY A 65 -0.34 6.36 -1.37
CA GLY A 65 0.47 6.89 -0.27
C GLY A 65 1.85 6.25 -0.18
N GLY A 66 1.93 4.95 -0.40
CA GLY A 66 3.18 4.20 -0.41
C GLY A 66 4.18 4.67 -1.47
N HIS A 67 3.74 5.13 -2.66
CA HIS A 67 4.66 5.74 -3.64
C HIS A 67 5.25 7.03 -3.12
N VAL A 68 4.43 7.89 -2.52
CA VAL A 68 4.90 9.16 -1.94
C VAL A 68 5.85 8.90 -0.78
N ALA A 69 5.58 7.88 0.05
CA ALA A 69 6.46 7.46 1.13
C ALA A 69 7.82 6.96 0.62
N ALA A 70 7.81 6.14 -0.45
CA ALA A 70 9.05 5.68 -1.10
C ALA A 70 9.87 6.85 -1.67
N GLN A 71 9.22 7.79 -2.36
CA GLN A 71 9.86 9.00 -2.88
C GLN A 71 10.45 9.86 -1.77
N ALA A 72 9.71 10.07 -0.67
CA ALA A 72 10.16 10.85 0.47
C ALA A 72 11.38 10.22 1.16
N LEU A 73 11.36 8.89 1.36
CA LEU A 73 12.50 8.17 1.93
C LEU A 73 13.73 8.22 1.02
N LEU A 74 13.54 8.08 -0.28
CA LEU A 74 14.62 8.18 -1.26
C LEU A 74 15.22 9.59 -1.31
N ALA A 75 14.38 10.65 -1.24
CA ALA A 75 14.83 12.04 -1.15
C ALA A 75 15.66 12.27 0.12
N ALA A 76 15.19 11.80 1.28
CA ALA A 76 15.93 11.86 2.54
C ALA A 76 17.29 11.14 2.43
N THR A 77 17.31 9.94 1.84
CA THR A 77 18.51 9.12 1.68
C THR A 77 19.56 9.83 0.83
N ARG A 78 19.17 10.57 -0.21
CA ARG A 78 20.10 11.33 -1.07
C ARG A 78 20.81 12.49 -0.34
N THR A 79 20.39 12.84 0.85
CA THR A 79 20.98 13.94 1.66
C THR A 79 21.85 13.46 2.81
N VAL A 80 22.01 12.13 3.00
CA VAL A 80 22.88 11.54 4.02
C VAL A 80 24.13 10.92 3.37
N PRO A 81 25.25 10.77 4.12
CA PRO A 81 26.41 10.03 3.64
C PRO A 81 26.04 8.58 3.27
N ALA A 82 26.73 8.03 2.26
CA ALA A 82 26.44 6.71 1.70
C ALA A 82 26.68 5.53 2.67
N ASP A 83 27.40 5.75 3.76
CA ASP A 83 27.67 4.77 4.82
C ASP A 83 26.47 4.58 5.79
N ARG A 84 25.38 5.29 5.55
CA ARG A 84 24.21 5.29 6.44
C ARG A 84 22.96 4.80 5.74
N SER A 85 22.26 3.92 6.42
CA SER A 85 20.98 3.37 5.95
C SER A 85 19.83 3.83 6.84
N ALA A 86 18.67 4.08 6.25
CA ALA A 86 17.47 4.34 7.03
C ALA A 86 17.13 3.09 7.86
N HIS A 87 16.96 3.25 9.18
CA HIS A 87 16.50 2.19 10.05
C HIS A 87 15.06 2.38 10.51
N SER A 88 14.53 3.62 10.44
CA SER A 88 13.12 3.88 10.72
C SER A 88 12.59 5.12 9.99
N VAL A 89 11.29 5.08 9.70
CA VAL A 89 10.52 6.23 9.21
C VAL A 89 9.21 6.33 9.99
N HIS A 90 8.75 7.57 10.19
CA HIS A 90 7.45 7.89 10.76
C HIS A 90 6.82 8.98 9.89
N LEU A 91 5.61 8.76 9.40
CA LEU A 91 4.97 9.71 8.51
C LEU A 91 3.49 9.90 8.83
N ALA A 92 2.98 11.08 8.49
CA ALA A 92 1.57 11.43 8.57
C ALA A 92 1.04 11.80 7.18
N PHE A 93 -0.08 11.20 6.79
CA PHE A 93 -0.81 11.57 5.59
C PHE A 93 -1.73 12.76 5.88
N VAL A 94 -1.32 13.95 5.46
CA VAL A 94 -2.02 15.21 5.79
C VAL A 94 -3.21 15.44 4.86
N ARG A 95 -3.04 15.12 3.56
CA ARG A 95 -4.09 15.25 2.52
C ARG A 95 -3.88 14.23 1.43
N SER A 96 -4.95 13.89 0.72
CA SER A 96 -4.86 13.08 -0.49
C SER A 96 -4.11 13.83 -1.59
N GLY A 97 -3.13 13.18 -2.20
CA GLY A 97 -2.47 13.67 -3.40
C GLY A 97 -3.36 13.49 -4.65
N ARG A 98 -3.19 14.35 -5.64
CA ARG A 98 -3.89 14.34 -6.94
C ARG A 98 -3.01 13.66 -8.00
N PRO A 99 -3.50 12.62 -8.69
CA PRO A 99 -2.79 12.02 -9.81
C PRO A 99 -2.49 13.02 -10.93
N GLY A 100 -1.37 12.84 -11.63
CA GLY A 100 -0.94 13.71 -12.73
C GLY A 100 -0.21 14.98 -12.31
N LEU A 101 -0.24 15.34 -11.03
CA LEU A 101 0.55 16.45 -10.51
C LEU A 101 1.83 15.94 -9.85
N PRO A 102 3.01 16.51 -10.18
CA PRO A 102 4.24 16.13 -9.51
C PRO A 102 4.20 16.51 -8.03
N VAL A 103 4.98 15.79 -7.24
CA VAL A 103 5.25 16.16 -5.85
C VAL A 103 6.55 16.93 -5.76
N ARG A 104 6.60 17.88 -4.81
CA ARG A 104 7.81 18.52 -4.33
C ARG A 104 8.15 17.94 -2.96
N LEU A 105 9.42 17.57 -2.77
CA LEU A 105 9.95 16.98 -1.55
C LEU A 105 11.05 17.91 -1.00
N ASP A 106 10.77 18.59 0.09
CA ASP A 106 11.71 19.47 0.76
C ASP A 106 12.32 18.75 1.97
N VAL A 107 13.63 18.49 1.94
CA VAL A 107 14.33 17.75 2.99
C VAL A 107 15.02 18.73 3.95
N THR A 108 14.74 18.58 5.24
CA THR A 108 15.43 19.30 6.30
C THR A 108 16.41 18.36 7.00
N ARG A 109 17.67 18.82 7.17
CA ARG A 109 18.70 18.10 7.93
C ARG A 109 18.58 18.50 9.41
N ASP A 110 17.79 17.73 10.18
CA ASP A 110 17.59 18.03 11.59
C ASP A 110 18.82 17.64 12.43
N ARG A 111 19.56 16.59 12.01
CA ARG A 111 20.77 16.14 12.71
C ARG A 111 21.73 15.41 11.76
N ASP A 112 23.03 15.70 11.89
CA ASP A 112 24.15 14.93 11.38
C ASP A 112 25.11 14.63 12.53
N GLY A 113 24.96 13.46 13.15
CA GLY A 113 25.83 12.95 14.22
C GLY A 113 26.87 11.97 13.68
N ARG A 114 27.71 11.42 14.55
CA ARG A 114 28.75 10.45 14.17
C ARG A 114 28.16 9.15 13.62
N SER A 115 27.20 8.53 14.30
CA SER A 115 26.59 7.26 13.92
C SER A 115 25.16 7.43 13.37
N PHE A 116 24.44 8.49 13.76
CA PHE A 116 23.06 8.74 13.38
C PHE A 116 22.88 10.04 12.60
N ALA A 117 21.95 10.03 11.65
CA ALA A 117 21.43 11.23 11.02
C ALA A 117 19.90 11.22 11.05
N THR A 118 19.28 12.41 11.11
CA THR A 118 17.82 12.57 11.08
C THR A 118 17.44 13.54 9.96
N ARG A 119 16.44 13.15 9.18
CA ARG A 119 15.86 13.96 8.09
C ARG A 119 14.37 14.09 8.29
N ARG A 120 13.87 15.29 8.06
CA ARG A 120 12.44 15.54 7.91
C ARG A 120 12.16 15.86 6.45
N VAL A 121 11.08 15.31 5.90
CA VAL A 121 10.66 15.54 4.53
C VAL A 121 9.24 16.05 4.52
N THR A 122 9.05 17.28 4.03
CA THR A 122 7.72 17.84 3.75
C THR A 122 7.40 17.60 2.28
N VAL A 123 6.33 16.86 2.01
CA VAL A 123 5.88 16.58 0.65
C VAL A 123 4.68 17.45 0.30
N ARG A 124 4.78 18.14 -0.84
CA ARG A 124 3.76 19.09 -1.30
C ARG A 124 3.33 18.77 -2.72
N GLN A 125 2.08 19.11 -2.99
CA GLN A 125 1.58 19.34 -4.36
C GLN A 125 1.10 20.77 -4.43
N GLU A 126 1.65 21.56 -5.34
CA GLU A 126 1.49 23.03 -5.33
C GLU A 126 1.88 23.57 -3.93
N ASP A 127 1.03 24.35 -3.28
CA ASP A 127 1.28 24.89 -1.94
C ASP A 127 0.77 23.99 -0.80
N ALA A 128 0.05 22.92 -1.12
CA ALA A 128 -0.58 22.05 -0.12
C ALA A 128 0.37 20.93 0.35
N VAL A 129 0.59 20.84 1.66
CA VAL A 129 1.27 19.70 2.27
C VAL A 129 0.36 18.48 2.17
N ILE A 130 0.87 17.39 1.58
CA ILE A 130 0.18 16.09 1.46
C ILE A 130 0.73 15.05 2.42
N MET A 131 2.02 15.14 2.79
CA MET A 131 2.67 14.21 3.73
C MET A 131 3.79 14.93 4.48
N GLU A 132 3.99 14.54 5.73
CA GLU A 132 5.18 14.84 6.53
C GLU A 132 5.85 13.53 6.93
N MET A 133 7.18 13.43 6.80
CA MET A 133 7.96 12.26 7.18
C MET A 133 9.15 12.67 8.04
N MET A 134 9.44 11.86 9.05
CA MET A 134 10.72 11.86 9.76
C MET A 134 11.42 10.52 9.52
N ALA A 135 12.66 10.55 9.05
CA ALA A 135 13.49 9.38 8.78
C ALA A 135 14.76 9.43 9.62
N SER A 136 15.11 8.30 10.24
CA SER A 136 16.34 8.12 11.01
C SER A 136 17.28 7.15 10.29
N PHE A 137 18.55 7.51 10.24
CA PHE A 137 19.61 6.80 9.52
C PHE A 137 20.73 6.43 10.50
N HIS A 138 21.33 5.27 10.27
CA HIS A 138 22.42 4.75 11.12
C HIS A 138 23.51 4.15 10.24
N VAL A 139 24.77 4.27 10.69
CA VAL A 139 25.88 3.49 10.12
C VAL A 139 25.71 2.03 10.50
N GLU A 140 26.16 1.11 9.66
CA GLU A 140 26.14 -0.30 10.01
C GLU A 140 27.20 -0.60 11.04
N GLU A 141 26.81 -1.20 12.18
CA GLU A 141 27.70 -1.55 13.30
C GLU A 141 27.48 -3.03 13.69
N PRO A 142 28.52 -3.75 14.13
CA PRO A 142 28.37 -5.10 14.67
C PRO A 142 27.44 -5.12 15.89
N GLY A 143 26.59 -6.15 15.99
CA GLY A 143 25.65 -6.32 17.09
C GLY A 143 25.02 -7.71 17.10
N ASP A 144 24.15 -7.97 18.06
CA ASP A 144 23.38 -9.21 18.10
C ASP A 144 22.39 -9.27 16.95
N ASP A 145 22.25 -10.43 16.32
CA ASP A 145 21.23 -10.71 15.31
C ASP A 145 20.20 -11.70 15.88
N TRP A 146 19.05 -11.16 16.30
CA TRP A 146 18.00 -11.93 16.96
C TRP A 146 16.61 -11.46 16.52
N THR A 147 15.65 -12.38 16.46
CA THR A 147 14.22 -12.09 16.26
C THR A 147 13.37 -13.05 17.09
N ALA A 148 12.33 -12.53 17.75
CA ALA A 148 11.37 -13.34 18.51
C ALA A 148 10.34 -14.04 17.63
N THR A 149 10.04 -13.48 16.46
CA THR A 149 8.93 -13.94 15.63
C THR A 149 9.49 -14.64 14.39
N PRO A 150 9.35 -15.98 14.28
CA PRO A 150 9.70 -16.70 13.06
C PRO A 150 8.75 -16.33 11.92
N ILE A 151 9.17 -16.61 10.69
CA ILE A 151 8.26 -16.58 9.53
C ILE A 151 7.11 -17.57 9.75
N LEU A 152 5.92 -17.24 9.23
CA LEU A 152 4.78 -18.15 9.26
C LEU A 152 5.01 -19.35 8.35
N ASP A 153 4.54 -20.51 8.80
CA ASP A 153 4.49 -21.72 7.98
C ASP A 153 3.29 -21.65 7.04
N VAL A 154 3.52 -21.14 5.84
CA VAL A 154 2.52 -20.98 4.78
C VAL A 154 3.09 -21.50 3.45
N PRO A 155 2.23 -21.88 2.48
CA PRO A 155 2.70 -22.27 1.15
C PRO A 155 3.61 -21.22 0.55
N GLY A 156 4.67 -21.65 -0.13
CA GLY A 156 5.61 -20.76 -0.81
C GLY A 156 4.95 -19.95 -1.93
N PRO A 157 5.60 -18.91 -2.44
CA PRO A 157 4.99 -18.04 -3.46
C PRO A 157 4.66 -18.80 -4.76
N GLU A 158 5.43 -19.82 -5.11
CA GLU A 158 5.17 -20.62 -6.33
C GLU A 158 4.03 -21.65 -6.14
N GLU A 159 3.73 -22.00 -4.88
CA GLU A 159 2.64 -22.92 -4.52
C GLU A 159 1.33 -22.16 -4.20
N THR A 160 1.42 -20.84 -4.05
CA THR A 160 0.27 -19.97 -3.71
C THR A 160 -0.49 -19.66 -4.99
N PRO A 161 -1.68 -20.27 -5.22
CA PRO A 161 -2.51 -19.94 -6.36
C PRO A 161 -3.19 -18.60 -6.13
N GLY A 162 -3.34 -17.85 -7.18
CA GLY A 162 -4.26 -16.73 -7.18
C GLY A 162 -3.59 -15.37 -7.01
N ARG A 163 -4.27 -14.41 -7.60
CA ARG A 163 -3.95 -12.99 -7.54
C ARG A 163 -4.96 -12.33 -6.63
N SER A 164 -4.50 -11.49 -5.73
CA SER A 164 -5.38 -10.61 -4.97
C SER A 164 -6.15 -9.68 -5.93
N PHE A 165 -7.37 -9.27 -5.54
CA PHE A 165 -8.11 -8.21 -6.26
C PHE A 165 -7.33 -6.88 -6.34
N LEU A 166 -6.28 -6.69 -5.54
CA LEU A 166 -5.38 -5.55 -5.59
C LEU A 166 -4.65 -5.44 -6.93
N HIS A 167 -4.52 -6.54 -7.70
CA HIS A 167 -4.02 -6.49 -9.07
C HIS A 167 -4.94 -5.72 -10.04
N GLU A 168 -6.20 -5.56 -9.69
CA GLU A 168 -7.15 -4.76 -10.47
C GLU A 168 -6.99 -3.25 -10.23
N LEU A 169 -6.18 -2.86 -9.23
CA LEU A 169 -5.86 -1.46 -8.96
C LEU A 169 -4.62 -1.06 -9.78
N PRO A 170 -4.76 -0.16 -10.77
CA PRO A 170 -3.67 0.17 -11.69
C PRO A 170 -2.38 0.59 -10.98
N THR A 171 -2.48 1.35 -9.90
CA THR A 171 -1.33 1.83 -9.12
C THR A 171 -0.54 0.73 -8.42
N LEU A 172 -1.11 -0.46 -8.26
CA LEU A 172 -0.48 -1.62 -7.62
C LEU A 172 0.01 -2.66 -8.64
N GLY A 173 -0.22 -2.45 -9.95
CA GLY A 173 0.23 -3.32 -11.01
C GLY A 173 1.76 -3.46 -11.13
N VAL A 174 2.52 -2.60 -10.45
CA VAL A 174 3.99 -2.70 -10.33
C VAL A 174 4.44 -3.78 -9.35
N PHE A 175 3.51 -4.39 -8.60
CA PHE A 175 3.80 -5.46 -7.62
C PHE A 175 3.17 -6.78 -8.03
N ASP A 176 3.90 -7.89 -7.90
CA ASP A 176 3.35 -9.23 -7.94
C ASP A 176 2.93 -9.60 -6.51
N TRP A 177 1.67 -10.03 -6.37
CA TRP A 177 1.01 -10.20 -5.09
C TRP A 177 0.23 -11.51 -5.04
N ARG A 178 0.51 -12.36 -4.05
CA ARG A 178 -0.12 -13.67 -3.91
C ARG A 178 -0.60 -13.89 -2.49
N VAL A 179 -1.92 -14.02 -2.31
CA VAL A 179 -2.53 -14.26 -1.00
C VAL A 179 -2.40 -15.75 -0.65
N THR A 180 -1.95 -16.05 0.58
CA THR A 180 -1.86 -17.43 1.07
C THR A 180 -3.18 -17.87 1.67
N GLY A 181 -3.60 -19.10 1.38
CA GLY A 181 -4.83 -19.68 1.91
C GLY A 181 -6.08 -19.40 1.06
N GLU A 182 -7.21 -19.92 1.53
CA GLU A 182 -8.51 -19.71 0.90
C GLU A 182 -9.09 -18.38 1.38
N THR A 183 -9.42 -17.49 0.45
CA THR A 183 -10.10 -16.23 0.76
C THR A 183 -11.59 -16.49 0.97
N VAL A 184 -12.17 -15.96 2.02
CA VAL A 184 -13.61 -16.06 2.27
C VAL A 184 -14.33 -15.01 1.43
N PRO A 185 -15.36 -15.38 0.62
CA PRO A 185 -16.14 -14.42 -0.14
C PRO A 185 -16.69 -13.30 0.75
N GLY A 186 -16.40 -12.04 0.40
CA GLY A 186 -16.82 -10.86 1.17
C GLY A 186 -15.80 -10.38 2.20
N GLU A 187 -14.83 -11.21 2.60
CA GLU A 187 -13.68 -10.77 3.37
C GLU A 187 -12.66 -10.04 2.49
N MET A 188 -11.83 -9.24 3.14
CA MET A 188 -10.83 -8.44 2.45
C MET A 188 -9.50 -9.19 2.47
N ASP A 189 -8.94 -9.50 1.31
CA ASP A 189 -7.68 -10.26 1.12
C ASP A 189 -6.50 -9.78 2.00
N ALA A 190 -6.51 -8.52 2.41
CA ALA A 190 -5.43 -7.93 3.19
C ALA A 190 -5.32 -8.46 4.63
N THR A 191 -6.31 -9.21 5.11
CA THR A 191 -6.25 -9.86 6.43
C THR A 191 -5.44 -11.16 6.40
N TYR A 192 -5.11 -11.66 5.21
CA TYR A 192 -4.36 -12.90 5.02
C TYR A 192 -2.87 -12.62 4.79
N PRO A 193 -1.97 -13.50 5.24
CA PRO A 193 -0.57 -13.44 4.85
C PRO A 193 -0.44 -13.50 3.32
N HIS A 194 0.49 -12.72 2.77
CA HIS A 194 0.66 -12.70 1.32
C HIS A 194 2.11 -12.45 0.92
N TRP A 195 2.49 -13.10 -0.17
CA TRP A 195 3.76 -12.88 -0.82
C TRP A 195 3.69 -11.65 -1.72
N VAL A 196 4.72 -10.82 -1.68
CA VAL A 196 4.81 -9.62 -2.52
C VAL A 196 6.24 -9.41 -2.99
N ARG A 197 6.39 -8.92 -4.23
CA ARG A 197 7.62 -8.39 -4.82
C ARG A 197 7.30 -7.38 -5.91
N THR A 198 8.29 -6.65 -6.42
CA THR A 198 8.09 -5.88 -7.65
C THR A 198 8.02 -6.82 -8.86
N VAL A 199 7.23 -6.43 -9.88
CA VAL A 199 7.17 -7.16 -11.16
C VAL A 199 8.46 -6.98 -11.93
N GLU A 200 9.01 -5.76 -11.92
CA GLU A 200 10.27 -5.42 -12.58
C GLU A 200 11.44 -5.61 -11.62
N ALA A 201 12.59 -6.00 -12.18
CA ALA A 201 13.86 -5.97 -11.45
C ALA A 201 14.24 -4.52 -11.14
N LEU A 202 14.77 -4.28 -9.95
CA LEU A 202 15.24 -2.98 -9.52
C LEU A 202 16.76 -2.85 -9.69
N PRO A 203 17.29 -1.62 -9.79
CA PRO A 203 18.73 -1.39 -9.72
C PRO A 203 19.33 -2.00 -8.45
N ASP A 204 20.58 -2.45 -8.51
CA ASP A 204 21.29 -2.97 -7.34
C ASP A 204 21.74 -1.82 -6.40
N ASP A 205 20.76 -1.10 -5.88
CA ASP A 205 20.92 0.02 -4.97
C ASP A 205 20.08 -0.25 -3.70
N PRO A 206 20.72 -0.51 -2.55
CA PRO A 206 20.02 -0.78 -1.29
C PRO A 206 19.06 0.34 -0.87
N ALA A 207 19.32 1.59 -1.26
CA ALA A 207 18.45 2.72 -0.95
C ALA A 207 17.13 2.63 -1.72
N VAL A 208 17.18 2.23 -3.00
CA VAL A 208 15.99 2.01 -3.84
C VAL A 208 15.16 0.86 -3.28
N HIS A 209 15.77 -0.28 -2.99
CA HIS A 209 15.06 -1.42 -2.41
C HIS A 209 14.38 -1.06 -1.09
N ARG A 210 15.07 -0.35 -0.18
CA ARG A 210 14.51 0.07 1.10
C ARG A 210 13.34 1.06 0.94
N ALA A 211 13.45 2.00 0.01
CA ALA A 211 12.37 2.93 -0.30
C ALA A 211 11.14 2.19 -0.87
N VAL A 212 11.35 1.22 -1.76
CA VAL A 212 10.27 0.40 -2.31
C VAL A 212 9.62 -0.47 -1.23
N VAL A 213 10.39 -1.10 -0.35
CA VAL A 213 9.84 -1.83 0.81
C VAL A 213 8.99 -0.91 1.68
N CYS A 214 9.43 0.33 1.95
CA CYS A 214 8.62 1.34 2.66
C CYS A 214 7.28 1.56 1.96
N GLY A 215 7.28 1.72 0.64
CA GLY A 215 6.05 1.87 -0.14
C GLY A 215 5.16 0.62 -0.10
N MET A 216 5.77 -0.56 -0.15
CA MET A 216 5.04 -1.84 -0.09
C MET A 216 4.28 -2.03 1.23
N THR A 217 4.82 -1.55 2.37
CA THR A 217 4.17 -1.71 3.68
C THR A 217 2.85 -0.95 3.82
N ASP A 218 2.58 0.05 2.96
CA ASP A 218 1.28 0.75 2.89
C ASP A 218 0.26 0.03 1.98
N ILE A 219 0.68 -1.01 1.21
CA ILE A 219 -0.25 -1.76 0.37
C ILE A 219 -1.26 -2.47 1.27
N ALA A 220 -2.57 -2.23 0.98
CA ALA A 220 -3.66 -2.82 1.73
C ALA A 220 -3.65 -2.54 3.25
N ALA A 221 -2.79 -1.67 3.76
CA ALA A 221 -2.62 -1.42 5.17
C ALA A 221 -3.92 -0.90 5.83
N VAL A 222 -4.72 -0.06 5.14
CA VAL A 222 -6.06 0.35 5.63
C VAL A 222 -6.94 -0.87 5.96
N ARG A 223 -6.92 -1.88 5.09
CA ARG A 223 -7.69 -3.12 5.31
C ARG A 223 -7.12 -3.96 6.44
N GLY A 224 -5.79 -4.02 6.55
CA GLY A 224 -5.10 -4.69 7.64
C GLY A 224 -5.38 -4.07 9.02
N THR A 225 -5.88 -2.83 9.08
CA THR A 225 -6.33 -2.20 10.34
C THR A 225 -7.81 -2.45 10.65
N MET A 226 -8.58 -3.07 9.75
CA MET A 226 -9.99 -3.39 9.99
C MET A 226 -10.10 -4.62 10.91
N ARG A 227 -11.15 -4.63 11.75
CA ARG A 227 -11.41 -5.80 12.60
C ARG A 227 -11.65 -7.06 11.75
N PRO A 228 -11.27 -8.25 12.24
CA PRO A 228 -11.62 -9.50 11.58
C PRO A 228 -13.13 -9.60 11.32
N GLY A 229 -13.49 -10.16 10.17
CA GLY A 229 -14.90 -10.27 9.75
C GLY A 229 -15.54 -8.90 9.42
N PHE A 230 -14.74 -7.91 9.05
CA PHE A 230 -15.27 -6.63 8.57
C PHE A 230 -15.94 -6.84 7.22
N GLU A 231 -17.24 -6.56 7.16
CA GLU A 231 -18.02 -6.58 5.92
C GLU A 231 -18.24 -5.16 5.42
N ARG A 232 -18.24 -4.99 4.11
CA ARG A 232 -18.38 -3.68 3.48
C ARG A 232 -19.73 -3.01 3.77
N GLY A 233 -20.77 -3.76 4.09
CA GLY A 233 -22.15 -3.28 4.25
C GLY A 233 -22.74 -2.72 2.93
N GLU A 234 -24.05 -2.50 2.87
CA GLU A 234 -24.74 -2.01 1.67
C GLU A 234 -24.31 -0.58 1.27
N GLY A 235 -23.97 0.27 2.22
CA GLY A 235 -23.51 1.66 1.99
C GLY A 235 -22.02 1.81 1.67
N GLY A 236 -21.22 0.74 1.82
CA GLY A 236 -19.77 0.82 1.71
C GLY A 236 -19.09 1.54 2.87
N PHE A 237 -17.83 1.91 2.70
CA PHE A 237 -17.07 2.66 3.69
C PHE A 237 -16.06 3.61 3.03
N THR A 238 -15.63 4.66 3.74
CA THR A 238 -14.44 5.44 3.42
C THR A 238 -13.28 4.98 4.28
N GLY A 239 -12.18 4.57 3.63
CA GLY A 239 -10.92 4.26 4.28
C GLY A 239 -9.82 5.21 3.82
N ALA A 240 -8.94 5.60 4.75
CA ALA A 240 -7.75 6.38 4.45
C ALA A 240 -6.68 6.13 5.50
N SER A 241 -5.41 6.01 5.08
CA SER A 241 -4.27 6.01 6.00
C SER A 241 -4.18 7.37 6.69
N LEU A 242 -3.93 7.39 8.00
CA LEU A 242 -3.72 8.62 8.79
C LEU A 242 -2.23 8.82 9.07
N ASP A 243 -1.55 7.76 9.51
CA ASP A 243 -0.11 7.71 9.73
C ASP A 243 0.46 6.37 9.28
N HIS A 244 1.79 6.28 9.23
CA HIS A 244 2.49 5.05 8.95
C HIS A 244 3.90 5.12 9.52
N ALA A 245 4.34 4.06 10.21
CA ALA A 245 5.68 3.96 10.76
C ALA A 245 6.32 2.64 10.33
N VAL A 246 7.58 2.65 9.89
CA VAL A 246 8.30 1.45 9.45
C VAL A 246 9.66 1.40 10.15
N TRP A 247 10.02 0.22 10.65
CA TRP A 247 11.34 -0.10 11.17
C TRP A 247 11.97 -1.17 10.29
N PHE A 248 13.13 -0.86 9.72
CA PHE A 248 13.90 -1.77 8.88
C PHE A 248 14.92 -2.51 9.75
N HIS A 249 14.82 -3.83 9.80
CA HIS A 249 15.66 -4.67 10.65
C HIS A 249 16.86 -5.24 9.90
N ARG A 250 16.66 -5.62 8.62
CA ARG A 250 17.71 -6.23 7.78
C ARG A 250 17.61 -5.73 6.35
N PRO A 251 18.70 -5.79 5.58
CA PRO A 251 18.64 -5.55 4.14
C PRO A 251 17.67 -6.50 3.45
N ALA A 252 16.97 -5.98 2.43
CA ALA A 252 16.05 -6.76 1.61
C ALA A 252 16.13 -6.29 0.15
N ARG A 253 15.79 -7.21 -0.76
CA ARG A 253 15.53 -6.90 -2.16
C ARG A 253 14.02 -6.88 -2.39
N ALA A 254 13.50 -5.74 -2.83
CA ALA A 254 12.06 -5.59 -3.09
C ALA A 254 11.60 -6.32 -4.36
N ASP A 255 12.53 -6.74 -5.23
CA ASP A 255 12.30 -7.57 -6.41
C ASP A 255 12.40 -9.08 -6.13
N GLU A 256 12.64 -9.47 -4.89
CA GLU A 256 12.55 -10.85 -4.41
C GLU A 256 11.27 -11.03 -3.55
N TRP A 257 10.79 -12.28 -3.44
CA TRP A 257 9.60 -12.58 -2.66
C TRP A 257 9.80 -12.28 -1.16
N MET A 258 8.85 -11.54 -0.61
CA MET A 258 8.73 -11.29 0.82
C MET A 258 7.34 -11.67 1.30
N LEU A 259 7.25 -12.31 2.46
CA LEU A 259 5.97 -12.60 3.13
C LEU A 259 5.57 -11.44 4.01
N PHE A 260 4.41 -10.86 3.76
CA PHE A 260 3.81 -9.79 4.56
C PHE A 260 2.63 -10.32 5.37
N THR A 261 2.54 -9.86 6.61
CA THR A 261 1.39 -10.09 7.48
C THR A 261 1.00 -8.78 8.16
N MET A 262 -0.27 -8.65 8.49
CA MET A 262 -0.74 -7.50 9.28
C MET A 262 -1.85 -7.95 10.22
N ASP A 263 -1.68 -7.64 11.51
CA ASP A 263 -2.64 -7.90 12.57
C ASP A 263 -3.41 -6.63 12.91
N SER A 264 -4.74 -6.67 12.80
CA SER A 264 -5.60 -5.60 13.33
C SER A 264 -5.61 -5.69 14.84
N MET A 265 -5.22 -4.62 15.50
CA MET A 265 -5.04 -4.57 16.95
C MET A 265 -6.19 -3.92 17.69
N SER A 266 -6.81 -2.90 17.08
CA SER A 266 -7.91 -2.14 17.73
C SER A 266 -8.69 -1.34 16.70
N ASN A 267 -10.01 -1.30 16.89
CA ASN A 267 -10.90 -0.38 16.16
C ASN A 267 -11.75 0.40 17.17
N HIS A 268 -11.70 1.73 17.09
CA HIS A 268 -12.49 2.64 17.93
C HIS A 268 -12.68 4.00 17.26
N ALA A 269 -13.83 4.64 17.46
CA ALA A 269 -14.12 6.00 17.00
C ALA A 269 -13.76 6.22 15.50
N ALA A 270 -14.21 5.31 14.63
CA ALA A 270 -13.95 5.29 13.19
C ALA A 270 -12.47 5.24 12.83
N ARG A 271 -11.59 4.76 13.71
CA ARG A 271 -10.20 4.48 13.43
C ARG A 271 -9.88 3.02 13.67
N GLY A 272 -8.97 2.48 12.87
CA GLY A 272 -8.37 1.17 13.03
C GLY A 272 -6.87 1.29 13.19
N PHE A 273 -6.28 0.48 14.06
CA PHE A 273 -4.84 0.38 14.25
C PHE A 273 -4.38 -1.05 14.00
N GLY A 274 -3.27 -1.21 13.29
CA GLY A 274 -2.69 -2.50 12.99
C GLY A 274 -1.16 -2.47 13.00
N ILE A 275 -0.57 -3.65 13.15
CA ILE A 275 0.88 -3.89 13.15
C ILE A 275 1.20 -4.95 12.09
N GLY A 276 2.13 -4.64 11.22
CA GLY A 276 2.58 -5.55 10.18
C GLY A 276 4.03 -6.00 10.34
N ARG A 277 4.37 -7.10 9.66
CA ARG A 277 5.72 -7.69 9.63
C ARG A 277 6.01 -8.23 8.24
N ALA A 278 7.27 -8.10 7.82
CA ALA A 278 7.77 -8.64 6.56
C ALA A 278 8.97 -9.56 6.79
N TRP A 279 8.96 -10.70 6.10
CA TRP A 279 10.08 -11.63 6.05
C TRP A 279 10.55 -11.85 4.62
N SER A 280 11.84 -12.07 4.42
CA SER A 280 12.35 -12.64 3.18
C SER A 280 11.90 -14.11 3.04
N ALA A 281 11.96 -14.65 1.83
CA ALA A 281 11.58 -16.05 1.59
C ALA A 281 12.45 -17.08 2.36
N ASP A 282 13.67 -16.72 2.73
CA ASP A 282 14.56 -17.51 3.60
C ASP A 282 14.30 -17.32 5.10
N GLY A 283 13.25 -16.58 5.49
CA GLY A 283 12.78 -16.45 6.87
C GLY A 283 13.44 -15.34 7.70
N ARG A 284 14.24 -14.44 7.10
CA ARG A 284 14.80 -13.29 7.82
C ARG A 284 13.73 -12.22 8.02
N HIS A 285 13.56 -11.74 9.25
CA HIS A 285 12.66 -10.62 9.56
C HIS A 285 13.23 -9.31 9.01
N ILE A 286 12.59 -8.79 7.96
CA ILE A 286 13.08 -7.63 7.19
C ILE A 286 12.62 -6.32 7.81
N ALA A 287 11.33 -6.19 8.10
CA ALA A 287 10.73 -4.97 8.59
C ALA A 287 9.51 -5.23 9.46
N SER A 288 9.22 -4.26 10.32
CA SER A 288 7.95 -4.14 11.03
C SER A 288 7.34 -2.78 10.73
N TRP A 289 6.00 -2.70 10.72
CA TRP A 289 5.32 -1.41 10.58
C TRP A 289 4.08 -1.32 11.45
N ALA A 290 3.63 -0.11 11.68
CA ALA A 290 2.39 0.19 12.37
C ALA A 290 1.64 1.28 11.60
N GLN A 291 0.30 1.21 11.60
CA GLN A 291 -0.55 2.17 10.91
C GLN A 291 -1.83 2.44 11.67
N GLU A 292 -2.25 3.70 11.75
CA GLU A 292 -3.63 4.07 12.05
C GLU A 292 -4.35 4.46 10.75
N SER A 293 -5.60 4.06 10.61
CA SER A 293 -6.44 4.35 9.44
C SER A 293 -7.81 4.86 9.85
N LEU A 294 -8.38 5.78 9.07
CA LEU A 294 -9.79 6.11 9.11
C LEU A 294 -10.60 4.94 8.51
N ILE A 295 -11.67 4.53 9.19
CA ILE A 295 -12.62 3.52 8.72
C ILE A 295 -14.03 4.04 9.05
N ARG A 296 -14.66 4.69 8.09
CA ARG A 296 -15.97 5.31 8.27
C ARG A 296 -17.01 4.59 7.42
N HIS A 297 -17.99 3.95 8.05
CA HIS A 297 -19.14 3.35 7.37
C HIS A 297 -20.06 4.41 6.75
N HIS A 298 -20.59 4.11 5.58
CA HIS A 298 -21.65 4.88 4.93
C HIS A 298 -22.98 4.12 5.05
N GLY A 299 -23.89 4.64 5.82
CA GLY A 299 -25.21 4.05 5.97
C GLY A 299 -25.26 2.97 7.07
N GLY A 300 -25.94 3.30 8.18
CA GLY A 300 -26.20 2.41 9.29
C GLY A 300 -25.59 2.90 10.59
N ALA A 301 -26.06 4.03 11.05
CA ALA A 301 -26.00 4.41 12.45
C ALA A 301 -27.45 4.69 12.88
N GLU A 302 -28.13 3.69 13.38
CA GLU A 302 -29.15 3.85 14.41
C GLU A 302 -28.75 3.01 15.61
#